data_f76d70dd36abb00c6bfd8d9acb980a91
#
_entry.id   f76d70dd36abb00c6bfd8d9acb980a91
#
_cell.length_a   1.000
_cell.length_b   1.000
_cell.length_c   1.000
_cell.angle_alpha   90.00
_cell.angle_beta   90.00
_cell.angle_gamma   90.00
#
_symmetry.space_group_name_H-M   'P 1'
#
loop_
_entity.id
_entity.type
_entity.pdbx_description
1 polymer ?
#
loop_
_entity_poly.entity_id
_entity_poly.type
_entity_poly.pdbx_seq_one_letter_code
_entity_poly.pdbx_strand_id
1 'polypeptide(L)'
;MTSDMVACYPLLVSSLCSHWHRSISGIGASAAADVEPSIAPVQIDHSQLLIDGQFVDAASGKTFPTFDPRTGDVIANVAEGDTEDVNRAVRAARKAFDEGPWPKMTAYERSRIILHFAGLLEKHNDEVAAIETWDSGKTYEQAAKVEIPMVVRLFRYYAGWVDKIHGLTVPADGPYHVQTLHEPIGVAGQIVPWNFPLLIFSWMAAPALACGNTVVIKTSEQAPLSALYVSKLFLEAGLPPGVLNVITGFGATAGASLCSHMDVDKTLELGGKSPFIVCEDADVDAAVEAAHFALFFNQGQCCCAGSRTFVHESIYDEFVEKAKARALKRVVGDPFKNGVEQGPQIDSAQFEKIMKYIRSGVENGATLESGGQRIGSKGYYIQPTVFSNVQARYLQLTMDNMLIAKDEILGPVQSILKFKDLEEVIRRANATSYGLASGVFTQNMDTANTLMRALRVGTVWINCYDVFDAAIPFGGYKMSGQGRVRGIYSLRSYLQVKAVVTALKNPAWL
;
A
#
# COMPACT_ATOMS: atom_id res chain seq x y z
N MET A 1 -48.47 -7.35 -3.47
CA MET A 1 -47.70 -8.33 -2.70
C MET A 1 -46.28 -8.17 -3.16
N THR A 2 -45.35 -7.73 -2.49
CA THR A 2 -45.05 -7.01 -1.26
C THR A 2 -43.58 -6.64 -1.34
N SER A 3 -43.34 -5.39 -1.23
CA SER A 3 -42.09 -4.74 -0.89
C SER A 3 -41.50 -5.36 0.39
N ASP A 4 -40.39 -6.08 0.33
CA ASP A 4 -39.54 -6.37 1.49
C ASP A 4 -38.29 -7.19 1.07
N MET A 5 -37.35 -6.55 0.34
CA MET A 5 -35.99 -7.05 0.20
C MET A 5 -34.98 -5.95 -0.17
N VAL A 6 -34.97 -4.87 0.58
CA VAL A 6 -33.88 -3.87 0.54
C VAL A 6 -33.69 -3.32 1.95
N ALA A 7 -33.11 -4.09 2.85
CA ALA A 7 -32.62 -3.58 4.12
C ALA A 7 -31.73 -4.61 4.84
N CYS A 8 -30.51 -4.85 4.37
CA CYS A 8 -29.51 -5.59 5.16
C CYS A 8 -28.05 -5.32 4.80
N TYR A 9 -27.68 -4.13 4.29
CA TYR A 9 -26.27 -3.84 3.98
C TYR A 9 -25.68 -2.51 4.49
N PRO A 10 -26.23 -1.78 5.46
CA PRO A 10 -25.54 -0.64 6.08
C PRO A 10 -24.77 -0.93 7.36
N LEU A 11 -24.92 -2.09 8.00
CA LEU A 11 -24.45 -2.27 9.38
C LEU A 11 -23.04 -2.87 9.56
N LEU A 12 -22.43 -3.41 8.52
CA LEU A 12 -21.08 -4.00 8.62
C LEU A 12 -19.95 -3.02 8.33
N VAL A 13 -20.20 -1.98 7.54
CA VAL A 13 -19.20 -0.93 7.24
C VAL A 13 -19.08 0.07 8.38
N SER A 14 -20.19 0.37 9.08
CA SER A 14 -20.19 1.26 10.24
C SER A 14 -19.51 0.66 11.48
N SER A 15 -19.44 -0.67 11.60
CA SER A 15 -18.83 -1.31 12.78
C SER A 15 -17.29 -1.29 12.75
N LEU A 16 -16.65 -1.31 11.58
CA LEU A 16 -15.20 -1.22 11.46
C LEU A 16 -14.71 0.22 11.67
N CYS A 17 -15.41 1.22 11.14
CA CYS A 17 -15.14 2.62 11.45
C CYS A 17 -15.47 2.98 12.91
N SER A 18 -16.57 2.45 13.47
CA SER A 18 -17.00 2.77 14.84
C SER A 18 -16.16 2.10 15.92
N HIS A 19 -15.47 1.00 15.67
CA HIS A 19 -14.53 0.41 16.62
C HIS A 19 -13.27 1.26 16.79
N TRP A 20 -12.80 1.91 15.74
CA TRP A 20 -11.69 2.87 15.82
C TRP A 20 -12.07 4.15 16.57
N HIS A 21 -13.30 4.67 16.41
CA HIS A 21 -13.74 5.89 17.10
C HIS A 21 -14.04 5.71 18.58
N ARG A 22 -14.34 4.51 19.07
CA ARG A 22 -14.70 4.30 20.48
C ARG A 22 -13.52 4.06 21.43
N SER A 23 -12.33 3.78 20.93
CA SER A 23 -11.15 3.55 21.77
C SER A 23 -10.34 4.81 22.11
N ILE A 24 -10.66 5.98 21.54
CA ILE A 24 -9.83 7.19 21.64
C ILE A 24 -10.43 8.28 22.56
N SER A 25 -11.65 8.12 23.07
CA SER A 25 -12.28 9.14 23.89
C SER A 25 -11.95 9.01 25.38
N GLY A 26 -10.71 9.26 25.77
CA GLY A 26 -10.45 9.31 27.19
C GLY A 26 -9.00 9.29 27.69
N ILE A 27 -8.05 10.00 27.08
CA ILE A 27 -6.75 10.24 27.73
C ILE A 27 -6.31 11.69 27.44
N GLY A 28 -6.11 12.45 28.52
CA GLY A 28 -5.64 13.83 28.50
C GLY A 28 -4.23 13.96 27.92
N ALA A 29 -3.94 15.14 27.33
CA ALA A 29 -2.67 15.49 26.73
C ALA A 29 -1.47 15.17 27.63
N SER A 30 -0.65 14.22 27.22
CA SER A 30 0.69 14.00 27.76
C SER A 30 1.71 14.53 26.77
N ALA A 31 2.58 15.45 27.22
CA ALA A 31 3.76 15.86 26.49
C ALA A 31 4.60 14.64 26.10
N ALA A 32 5.30 14.74 24.95
CA ALA A 32 6.24 13.73 24.48
C ALA A 32 7.17 13.30 25.63
N ALA A 33 6.94 12.12 26.18
CA ALA A 33 7.86 11.55 27.14
C ALA A 33 9.13 11.10 26.38
N ASP A 34 10.30 11.28 26.98
CA ASP A 34 11.52 10.59 26.56
C ASP A 34 11.21 9.10 26.55
N VAL A 35 11.03 8.55 25.37
CA VAL A 35 10.54 7.17 25.26
C VAL A 35 11.74 6.26 25.21
N GLU A 36 12.09 5.65 26.34
CA GLU A 36 12.95 4.49 26.31
C GLU A 36 12.24 3.39 25.51
N PRO A 37 12.87 2.88 24.44
CA PRO A 37 12.26 1.87 23.60
C PRO A 37 12.09 0.58 24.39
N SER A 38 10.87 0.02 24.36
CA SER A 38 10.62 -1.31 24.91
C SER A 38 11.39 -2.38 24.11
N ILE A 39 11.71 -3.52 24.75
CA ILE A 39 12.31 -4.64 24.05
C ILE A 39 11.29 -5.19 23.05
N ALA A 40 11.72 -5.38 21.80
CA ALA A 40 10.86 -6.00 20.79
C ALA A 40 10.55 -7.45 21.21
N PRO A 41 9.27 -7.86 21.21
CA PRO A 41 8.84 -9.16 21.77
C PRO A 41 9.06 -10.34 20.81
N VAL A 42 10.04 -10.25 19.91
CA VAL A 42 10.27 -11.24 18.84
C VAL A 42 11.77 -11.39 18.54
N GLN A 43 12.16 -12.57 18.08
CA GLN A 43 13.51 -12.86 17.57
C GLN A 43 13.47 -12.96 16.03
N ILE A 44 14.59 -12.60 15.39
CA ILE A 44 14.75 -12.71 13.95
C ILE A 44 15.48 -14.02 13.63
N ASP A 45 14.71 -15.00 13.15
CA ASP A 45 15.23 -16.32 12.80
C ASP A 45 15.71 -16.42 11.34
N HIS A 46 15.22 -15.55 10.45
CA HIS A 46 15.51 -15.59 9.03
C HIS A 46 16.02 -14.23 8.53
N SER A 47 17.27 -14.24 8.05
CA SER A 47 17.94 -13.09 7.43
C SER A 47 18.56 -13.43 6.07
N GLN A 48 18.28 -14.63 5.55
CA GLN A 48 18.79 -15.17 4.30
C GLN A 48 17.78 -15.01 3.16
N LEU A 49 18.23 -15.12 1.91
CA LEU A 49 17.36 -15.17 0.72
C LEU A 49 16.52 -16.46 0.73
N LEU A 50 15.29 -16.40 0.24
CA LEU A 50 14.53 -17.62 -0.09
C LEU A 50 14.68 -17.91 -1.58
N ILE A 51 15.37 -19.00 -1.94
CA ILE A 51 15.52 -19.45 -3.32
C ILE A 51 15.27 -20.96 -3.39
N ASP A 52 14.41 -21.39 -4.32
CA ASP A 52 14.07 -22.80 -4.56
C ASP A 52 13.60 -23.55 -3.28
N GLY A 53 12.83 -22.87 -2.44
CA GLY A 53 12.30 -23.45 -1.20
C GLY A 53 13.31 -23.55 -0.06
N GLN A 54 14.49 -22.93 -0.18
CA GLN A 54 15.53 -22.95 0.85
C GLN A 54 15.98 -21.55 1.21
N PHE A 55 16.26 -21.32 2.49
CA PHE A 55 16.93 -20.12 2.95
C PHE A 55 18.43 -20.27 2.70
N VAL A 56 18.99 -19.37 1.89
CA VAL A 56 20.38 -19.41 1.43
C VAL A 56 21.04 -18.05 1.58
N ASP A 57 22.35 -18.07 1.80
CA ASP A 57 23.17 -16.86 1.80
C ASP A 57 23.28 -16.29 0.38
N ALA A 58 23.56 -14.98 0.31
CA ALA A 58 23.86 -14.34 -0.96
C ALA A 58 25.08 -15.00 -1.62
N ALA A 59 25.09 -15.10 -2.94
CA ALA A 59 26.20 -15.70 -3.70
C ALA A 59 27.55 -15.02 -3.42
N SER A 60 27.51 -13.72 -3.12
CA SER A 60 28.67 -12.91 -2.73
C SER A 60 29.12 -13.13 -1.29
N GLY A 61 28.30 -13.75 -0.45
CA GLY A 61 28.48 -13.82 1.01
C GLY A 61 28.30 -12.49 1.75
N LYS A 62 27.87 -11.42 1.05
CA LYS A 62 27.66 -10.09 1.63
C LYS A 62 26.34 -10.02 2.39
N THR A 63 26.34 -9.15 3.39
CA THR A 63 25.13 -8.77 4.16
C THR A 63 25.05 -7.26 4.29
N PHE A 64 23.86 -6.75 4.57
CA PHE A 64 23.62 -5.35 4.95
C PHE A 64 22.79 -5.30 6.23
N PRO A 65 22.97 -4.28 7.08
CA PRO A 65 22.20 -4.12 8.31
C PRO A 65 20.80 -3.58 8.03
N THR A 66 19.79 -4.09 8.76
CA THR A 66 18.52 -3.41 8.98
C THR A 66 18.55 -2.69 10.31
N PHE A 67 17.79 -1.61 10.46
CA PHE A 67 17.88 -0.73 11.61
C PHE A 67 16.53 -0.58 12.31
N ASP A 68 16.56 -0.55 13.63
CA ASP A 68 15.42 -0.19 14.45
C ASP A 68 15.14 1.32 14.32
N PRO A 69 14.02 1.73 13.73
CA PRO A 69 13.71 3.14 13.55
C PRO A 69 13.55 3.91 14.86
N ARG A 70 13.33 3.21 16.00
CA ARG A 70 13.17 3.79 17.33
C ARG A 70 14.48 4.26 17.92
N THR A 71 15.61 3.61 17.55
CA THR A 71 16.92 3.84 18.17
C THR A 71 18.02 4.15 17.16
N GLY A 72 17.90 3.64 15.94
CA GLY A 72 18.97 3.59 14.95
C GLY A 72 19.95 2.42 15.13
N ASP A 73 19.68 1.50 16.07
CA ASP A 73 20.51 0.32 16.29
C ASP A 73 20.23 -0.76 15.23
N VAL A 74 21.20 -1.64 14.99
CA VAL A 74 21.05 -2.75 14.04
C VAL A 74 20.13 -3.82 14.64
N ILE A 75 19.09 -4.20 13.87
CA ILE A 75 18.20 -5.33 14.20
C ILE A 75 18.86 -6.65 13.77
N ALA A 76 19.24 -6.73 12.49
CA ALA A 76 19.83 -7.93 11.89
C ALA A 76 20.73 -7.56 10.71
N ASN A 77 21.66 -8.47 10.38
CA ASN A 77 22.39 -8.43 9.10
C ASN A 77 21.69 -9.38 8.13
N VAL A 78 21.17 -8.83 7.04
CA VAL A 78 20.38 -9.54 6.04
C VAL A 78 21.24 -9.80 4.80
N ALA A 79 21.05 -10.93 4.14
CA ALA A 79 21.80 -11.29 2.94
C ALA A 79 21.65 -10.22 1.84
N GLU A 80 22.77 -9.76 1.27
CA GLU A 80 22.78 -8.78 0.17
C GLU A 80 22.76 -9.50 -1.17
N GLY A 81 21.55 -9.80 -1.65
CA GLY A 81 21.35 -10.37 -2.97
C GLY A 81 21.73 -9.39 -4.07
N ASP A 82 22.33 -9.89 -5.13
CA ASP A 82 22.74 -9.15 -6.30
C ASP A 82 22.25 -9.82 -7.61
N THR A 83 22.85 -9.48 -8.74
CA THR A 83 22.49 -10.02 -10.06
C THR A 83 22.54 -11.55 -10.12
N GLU A 84 23.55 -12.19 -9.50
CA GLU A 84 23.65 -13.65 -9.53
C GLU A 84 22.52 -14.30 -8.71
N ASP A 85 22.15 -13.72 -7.57
CA ASP A 85 21.05 -14.25 -6.76
C ASP A 85 19.69 -14.07 -7.46
N VAL A 86 19.48 -12.95 -8.17
CA VAL A 86 18.32 -12.76 -9.03
C VAL A 86 18.28 -13.83 -10.13
N ASN A 87 19.41 -14.08 -10.80
CA ASN A 87 19.52 -15.14 -11.81
C ASN A 87 19.19 -16.51 -11.23
N ARG A 88 19.68 -16.83 -10.03
CA ARG A 88 19.35 -18.10 -9.32
C ARG A 88 17.86 -18.22 -9.05
N ALA A 89 17.25 -17.15 -8.51
CA ALA A 89 15.83 -17.11 -8.19
C ALA A 89 14.94 -17.20 -9.44
N VAL A 90 15.28 -16.49 -10.51
CA VAL A 90 14.54 -16.55 -11.77
C VAL A 90 14.67 -17.94 -12.43
N ARG A 91 15.85 -18.55 -12.43
CA ARG A 91 16.03 -19.94 -12.91
C ARG A 91 15.18 -20.92 -12.09
N ALA A 92 15.12 -20.79 -10.77
CA ALA A 92 14.29 -21.61 -9.91
C ALA A 92 12.79 -21.41 -10.20
N ALA A 93 12.35 -20.15 -10.34
CA ALA A 93 10.97 -19.80 -10.68
C ALA A 93 10.57 -20.33 -12.06
N ARG A 94 11.43 -20.18 -13.08
CA ARG A 94 11.20 -20.68 -14.44
C ARG A 94 11.09 -22.21 -14.45
N LYS A 95 12.02 -22.91 -13.79
CA LYS A 95 11.96 -24.36 -13.64
C LYS A 95 10.70 -24.83 -12.92
N ALA A 96 10.31 -24.16 -11.83
CA ALA A 96 9.08 -24.48 -11.11
C ALA A 96 7.82 -24.24 -11.95
N PHE A 97 7.84 -23.25 -12.86
CA PHE A 97 6.75 -22.98 -13.78
C PHE A 97 6.70 -24.00 -14.93
N ASP A 98 7.81 -24.25 -15.61
CA ASP A 98 7.82 -25.09 -16.82
C ASP A 98 7.73 -26.59 -16.49
N GLU A 99 8.43 -27.03 -15.45
CA GLU A 99 8.60 -28.46 -15.12
C GLU A 99 7.85 -28.87 -13.83
N GLY A 100 7.68 -27.93 -12.89
CA GLY A 100 7.16 -28.19 -11.56
C GLY A 100 5.69 -28.57 -11.51
N PRO A 101 5.20 -28.91 -10.31
CA PRO A 101 3.79 -29.29 -10.11
C PRO A 101 2.83 -28.11 -10.13
N TRP A 102 3.26 -26.89 -9.78
CA TRP A 102 2.40 -25.74 -9.50
C TRP A 102 1.43 -25.40 -10.65
N PRO A 103 1.85 -25.21 -11.91
CA PRO A 103 0.93 -24.95 -13.00
C PRO A 103 0.03 -26.14 -13.36
N LYS A 104 0.45 -27.36 -12.98
CA LYS A 104 -0.26 -28.61 -13.26
C LYS A 104 -1.28 -28.98 -12.17
N MET A 105 -1.18 -28.36 -10.99
CA MET A 105 -2.14 -28.54 -9.90
C MET A 105 -3.53 -28.07 -10.33
N THR A 106 -4.54 -28.78 -9.86
CA THR A 106 -5.92 -28.33 -10.00
C THR A 106 -6.16 -27.02 -9.27
N ALA A 107 -7.19 -26.29 -9.67
CA ALA A 107 -7.59 -25.07 -8.97
C ALA A 107 -7.83 -25.32 -7.48
N TYR A 108 -8.43 -26.46 -7.13
CA TYR A 108 -8.69 -26.85 -5.75
C TYR A 108 -7.40 -27.04 -4.93
N GLU A 109 -6.40 -27.73 -5.47
CA GLU A 109 -5.12 -27.96 -4.78
C GLU A 109 -4.38 -26.66 -4.53
N ARG A 110 -4.28 -25.76 -5.52
CA ARG A 110 -3.67 -24.43 -5.34
C ARG A 110 -4.42 -23.60 -4.32
N SER A 111 -5.76 -23.57 -4.39
CA SER A 111 -6.60 -22.87 -3.43
C SER A 111 -6.37 -23.33 -2.01
N ARG A 112 -6.24 -24.65 -1.76
CA ARG A 112 -5.96 -25.21 -0.44
C ARG A 112 -4.63 -24.72 0.15
N ILE A 113 -3.57 -24.66 -0.65
CA ILE A 113 -2.26 -24.16 -0.20
C ILE A 113 -2.37 -22.67 0.19
N ILE A 114 -3.03 -21.85 -0.63
CA ILE A 114 -3.22 -20.42 -0.35
C ILE A 114 -4.08 -20.22 0.91
N LEU A 115 -5.13 -21.02 1.10
CA LEU A 115 -5.96 -20.98 2.31
C LEU A 115 -5.21 -21.44 3.55
N HIS A 116 -4.36 -22.46 3.43
CA HIS A 116 -3.52 -22.94 4.53
C HIS A 116 -2.52 -21.85 4.96
N PHE A 117 -1.86 -21.21 4.00
CA PHE A 117 -1.00 -20.05 4.28
C PHE A 117 -1.76 -18.94 5.03
N ALA A 118 -2.96 -18.58 4.56
CA ALA A 118 -3.78 -17.56 5.24
C ALA A 118 -4.12 -17.96 6.69
N GLY A 119 -4.36 -19.24 6.95
CA GLY A 119 -4.59 -19.76 8.31
C GLY A 119 -3.33 -19.72 9.19
N LEU A 120 -2.16 -20.06 8.63
CA LEU A 120 -0.88 -19.95 9.33
C LEU A 120 -0.56 -18.48 9.66
N LEU A 121 -0.77 -17.58 8.70
CA LEU A 121 -0.54 -16.15 8.93
C LEU A 121 -1.44 -15.59 10.03
N GLU A 122 -2.71 -15.98 10.05
CA GLU A 122 -3.64 -15.58 11.12
C GLU A 122 -3.21 -16.12 12.49
N LYS A 123 -2.69 -17.34 12.55
CA LYS A 123 -2.16 -17.94 13.77
C LYS A 123 -0.90 -17.24 14.27
N HIS A 124 -0.04 -16.76 13.36
CA HIS A 124 1.22 -16.05 13.66
C HIS A 124 1.07 -14.52 13.63
N ASN A 125 -0.17 -14.00 13.76
CA ASN A 125 -0.47 -12.58 13.67
C ASN A 125 0.44 -11.72 14.57
N ASP A 126 0.59 -12.10 15.82
CA ASP A 126 1.30 -11.29 16.82
C ASP A 126 2.81 -11.24 16.55
N GLU A 127 3.40 -12.36 16.13
CA GLU A 127 4.82 -12.43 15.78
C GLU A 127 5.12 -11.61 14.52
N VAL A 128 4.29 -11.75 13.49
CA VAL A 128 4.43 -11.02 12.23
C VAL A 128 4.22 -9.52 12.46
N ALA A 129 3.24 -9.14 13.28
CA ALA A 129 3.00 -7.75 13.65
C ALA A 129 4.18 -7.15 14.42
N ALA A 130 4.78 -7.91 15.31
CA ALA A 130 5.95 -7.46 16.06
C ALA A 130 7.16 -7.23 15.14
N ILE A 131 7.41 -8.12 14.18
CA ILE A 131 8.48 -7.96 13.18
C ILE A 131 8.20 -6.74 12.31
N GLU A 132 6.98 -6.60 11.77
CA GLU A 132 6.59 -5.48 10.92
C GLU A 132 6.72 -4.14 11.65
N THR A 133 6.37 -4.08 12.93
CA THR A 133 6.53 -2.91 13.80
C THR A 133 7.99 -2.58 14.04
N TRP A 134 8.80 -3.58 14.36
CA TRP A 134 10.21 -3.40 14.67
C TRP A 134 11.00 -2.91 13.45
N ASP A 135 10.75 -3.53 12.31
CA ASP A 135 11.48 -3.28 11.06
C ASP A 135 11.06 -1.97 10.37
N SER A 136 9.81 -1.51 10.56
CA SER A 136 9.26 -0.34 9.86
C SER A 136 8.92 0.87 10.74
N GLY A 137 8.87 0.71 12.06
CA GLY A 137 8.49 1.78 12.99
C GLY A 137 6.99 2.06 13.08
N LYS A 138 6.12 1.38 12.31
CA LYS A 138 4.66 1.52 12.44
C LYS A 138 4.18 0.98 13.78
N THR A 139 3.00 1.44 14.24
CA THR A 139 2.48 0.98 15.51
C THR A 139 2.07 -0.50 15.45
N TYR A 140 2.32 -1.24 16.55
CA TYR A 140 1.92 -2.64 16.68
C TYR A 140 0.41 -2.84 16.51
N GLU A 141 -0.39 -1.91 17.04
CA GLU A 141 -1.85 -1.96 16.88
C GLU A 141 -2.28 -1.86 15.41
N GLN A 142 -1.62 -1.00 14.62
CA GLN A 142 -1.87 -0.90 13.18
C GLN A 142 -1.51 -2.22 12.48
N ALA A 143 -0.34 -2.78 12.74
CA ALA A 143 0.09 -4.04 12.14
C ALA A 143 -0.83 -5.20 12.52
N ALA A 144 -1.05 -5.43 13.84
CA ALA A 144 -1.76 -6.59 14.35
C ALA A 144 -3.28 -6.53 14.13
N LYS A 145 -3.90 -5.34 14.25
CA LYS A 145 -5.37 -5.21 14.21
C LYS A 145 -5.91 -4.81 12.84
N VAL A 146 -5.07 -4.27 11.94
CA VAL A 146 -5.50 -3.76 10.65
C VAL A 146 -4.81 -4.46 9.50
N GLU A 147 -3.47 -4.36 9.37
CA GLU A 147 -2.75 -4.79 8.17
C GLU A 147 -2.74 -6.31 8.00
N ILE A 148 -2.33 -7.07 9.02
CA ILE A 148 -2.26 -8.54 8.90
C ILE A 148 -3.64 -9.17 8.70
N PRO A 149 -4.71 -8.76 9.40
CA PRO A 149 -6.06 -9.21 9.06
C PRO A 149 -6.49 -8.90 7.63
N MET A 150 -6.07 -7.75 7.06
CA MET A 150 -6.32 -7.44 5.65
C MET A 150 -5.54 -8.38 4.72
N VAL A 151 -4.29 -8.71 5.04
CA VAL A 151 -3.49 -9.68 4.29
C VAL A 151 -4.14 -11.06 4.28
N VAL A 152 -4.57 -11.54 5.45
CA VAL A 152 -5.28 -12.83 5.59
C VAL A 152 -6.54 -12.87 4.71
N ARG A 153 -7.36 -11.80 4.78
CA ARG A 153 -8.56 -11.66 3.93
C ARG A 153 -8.24 -11.67 2.44
N LEU A 154 -7.15 -11.01 2.06
CA LEU A 154 -6.71 -10.93 0.67
C LEU A 154 -6.33 -12.31 0.11
N PHE A 155 -5.54 -13.09 0.84
CA PHE A 155 -5.20 -14.45 0.41
C PHE A 155 -6.43 -15.35 0.35
N ARG A 156 -7.36 -15.26 1.31
CA ARG A 156 -8.65 -15.97 1.26
C ARG A 156 -9.50 -15.56 0.05
N TYR A 157 -9.53 -14.27 -0.27
CA TYR A 157 -10.23 -13.74 -1.44
C TYR A 157 -9.68 -14.35 -2.74
N TYR A 158 -8.35 -14.31 -2.93
CA TYR A 158 -7.74 -14.86 -4.16
C TYR A 158 -7.75 -16.38 -4.20
N ALA A 159 -7.67 -17.07 -3.08
CA ALA A 159 -7.92 -18.51 -3.03
C ALA A 159 -9.30 -18.87 -3.57
N GLY A 160 -10.30 -18.02 -3.30
CA GLY A 160 -11.65 -18.15 -3.85
C GLY A 160 -11.77 -17.85 -5.35
N TRP A 161 -10.78 -17.19 -5.96
CA TRP A 161 -10.76 -16.88 -7.39
C TRP A 161 -10.11 -17.95 -8.26
N VAL A 162 -9.32 -18.85 -7.70
CA VAL A 162 -8.51 -19.82 -8.46
C VAL A 162 -9.35 -20.65 -9.45
N ASP A 163 -10.55 -21.07 -9.04
CA ASP A 163 -11.49 -21.87 -9.86
C ASP A 163 -12.44 -21.01 -10.72
N LYS A 164 -12.32 -19.69 -10.67
CA LYS A 164 -13.16 -18.73 -11.39
C LYS A 164 -12.41 -18.01 -12.52
N ILE A 165 -11.17 -18.43 -12.79
CA ILE A 165 -10.37 -17.96 -13.91
C ILE A 165 -10.78 -18.78 -15.14
N HIS A 166 -11.67 -18.23 -15.96
CA HIS A 166 -12.22 -18.88 -17.14
C HIS A 166 -12.21 -17.94 -18.35
N GLY A 167 -12.22 -18.51 -19.57
CA GLY A 167 -12.33 -17.78 -20.81
C GLY A 167 -13.80 -17.62 -21.28
N LEU A 168 -13.93 -17.20 -22.53
CA LEU A 168 -15.20 -16.95 -23.20
C LEU A 168 -15.38 -17.93 -24.36
N THR A 169 -16.64 -18.23 -24.67
CA THR A 169 -17.03 -18.72 -25.98
C THR A 169 -17.38 -17.49 -26.82
N VAL A 170 -16.73 -17.30 -27.97
CA VAL A 170 -16.84 -16.11 -28.80
C VAL A 170 -17.63 -16.45 -30.06
N PRO A 171 -18.75 -15.77 -30.36
CA PRO A 171 -19.43 -15.91 -31.63
C PRO A 171 -18.56 -15.28 -32.73
N ALA A 172 -18.22 -16.06 -33.72
CA ALA A 172 -17.44 -15.63 -34.88
C ALA A 172 -18.14 -16.04 -36.18
N ASP A 173 -17.95 -15.27 -37.24
CA ASP A 173 -18.51 -15.61 -38.54
C ASP A 173 -17.86 -16.87 -39.12
N GLY A 174 -18.68 -17.68 -39.81
CA GLY A 174 -18.25 -18.89 -40.47
C GLY A 174 -18.32 -20.15 -39.59
N PRO A 175 -17.89 -21.29 -40.13
CA PRO A 175 -18.04 -22.59 -39.50
C PRO A 175 -16.92 -22.83 -38.46
N TYR A 176 -16.86 -22.00 -37.44
CA TYR A 176 -15.83 -22.05 -36.40
C TYR A 176 -16.43 -22.07 -35.01
N HIS A 177 -15.83 -22.89 -34.14
CA HIS A 177 -15.97 -22.78 -32.70
C HIS A 177 -14.76 -21.98 -32.16
N VAL A 178 -15.03 -20.84 -31.50
CA VAL A 178 -13.99 -19.98 -30.96
C VAL A 178 -14.14 -19.86 -29.45
N GLN A 179 -13.05 -20.17 -28.75
CA GLN A 179 -12.98 -19.96 -27.31
C GLN A 179 -11.70 -19.23 -26.93
N THR A 180 -11.71 -18.56 -25.77
CA THR A 180 -10.50 -17.99 -25.18
C THR A 180 -10.10 -18.81 -23.95
N LEU A 181 -8.80 -18.92 -23.72
CA LEU A 181 -8.21 -19.46 -22.50
C LEU A 181 -7.47 -18.33 -21.78
N HIS A 182 -7.59 -18.30 -20.46
CA HIS A 182 -6.79 -17.44 -19.60
C HIS A 182 -5.70 -18.30 -18.96
N GLU A 183 -4.47 -18.06 -19.34
CA GLU A 183 -3.29 -18.82 -18.87
C GLU A 183 -2.39 -17.91 -18.03
N PRO A 184 -1.63 -18.44 -17.04
CA PRO A 184 -0.64 -17.67 -16.31
C PRO A 184 0.41 -17.08 -17.27
N ILE A 185 0.93 -15.88 -16.96
CA ILE A 185 1.98 -15.25 -17.78
C ILE A 185 3.33 -15.98 -17.67
N GLY A 186 3.62 -16.61 -16.51
CA GLY A 186 4.89 -17.32 -16.27
C GLY A 186 5.56 -16.90 -14.96
N VAL A 187 6.71 -16.25 -15.06
CA VAL A 187 7.48 -15.72 -13.90
C VAL A 187 7.13 -14.27 -13.67
N ALA A 188 6.52 -13.97 -12.54
CA ALA A 188 6.21 -12.60 -12.11
C ALA A 188 7.33 -12.03 -11.24
N GLY A 189 8.07 -11.04 -11.74
CA GLY A 189 9.00 -10.23 -10.97
C GLY A 189 8.24 -9.13 -10.21
N GLN A 190 8.52 -8.94 -8.93
CA GLN A 190 7.82 -7.97 -8.07
C GLN A 190 8.82 -7.22 -7.20
N ILE A 191 8.64 -5.91 -7.07
CA ILE A 191 9.47 -5.06 -6.22
C ILE A 191 8.56 -4.40 -5.18
N VAL A 192 8.88 -4.62 -3.91
CA VAL A 192 8.06 -4.17 -2.78
C VAL A 192 8.72 -2.96 -2.11
N PRO A 193 8.00 -1.85 -1.91
CA PRO A 193 8.48 -0.69 -1.18
C PRO A 193 8.52 -0.95 0.34
N TRP A 194 9.16 -0.05 1.07
CA TRP A 194 9.40 -0.15 2.51
C TRP A 194 8.22 0.29 3.39
N ASN A 195 7.29 1.09 2.88
CA ASN A 195 6.26 1.74 3.70
C ASN A 195 5.13 0.80 4.13
N PHE A 196 4.81 -0.21 3.34
CA PHE A 196 3.87 -1.29 3.67
C PHE A 196 4.44 -2.64 3.22
N PRO A 197 5.52 -3.13 3.87
CA PRO A 197 6.29 -4.27 3.39
C PRO A 197 5.41 -5.50 3.13
N LEU A 198 4.74 -6.01 4.15
CA LEU A 198 3.93 -7.22 4.02
C LEU A 198 2.62 -7.01 3.26
N LEU A 199 2.00 -5.84 3.43
CA LEU A 199 0.73 -5.55 2.76
C LEU A 199 0.91 -5.51 1.24
N ILE A 200 1.92 -4.80 0.74
CA ILE A 200 2.18 -4.70 -0.71
C ILE A 200 2.77 -6.00 -1.26
N PHE A 201 3.64 -6.68 -0.52
CA PHE A 201 4.04 -8.06 -0.83
C PHE A 201 2.82 -8.92 -1.17
N SER A 202 1.82 -8.86 -0.31
CA SER A 202 0.60 -9.67 -0.43
C SER A 202 -0.29 -9.23 -1.59
N TRP A 203 -0.40 -7.92 -1.85
CA TRP A 203 -1.18 -7.38 -2.98
C TRP A 203 -0.66 -7.86 -4.33
N MET A 204 0.63 -8.16 -4.40
CA MET A 204 1.29 -8.64 -5.62
C MET A 204 1.34 -10.18 -5.67
N ALA A 205 1.74 -10.83 -4.57
CA ALA A 205 1.93 -12.29 -4.53
C ALA A 205 0.60 -13.07 -4.62
N ALA A 206 -0.44 -12.63 -3.89
CA ALA A 206 -1.69 -13.38 -3.80
C ALA A 206 -2.38 -13.57 -5.17
N PRO A 207 -2.61 -12.53 -5.99
CA PRO A 207 -3.20 -12.71 -7.32
C PRO A 207 -2.26 -13.46 -8.29
N ALA A 208 -0.94 -13.27 -8.21
CA ALA A 208 0.02 -13.99 -9.05
C ALA A 208 -0.04 -15.49 -8.80
N LEU A 209 0.01 -15.89 -7.53
CA LEU A 209 -0.11 -17.30 -7.11
C LEU A 209 -1.48 -17.89 -7.47
N ALA A 210 -2.57 -17.16 -7.24
CA ALA A 210 -3.91 -17.62 -7.61
C ALA A 210 -4.04 -17.91 -9.11
N CYS A 211 -3.41 -17.09 -9.95
CA CYS A 211 -3.36 -17.30 -11.41
C CYS A 211 -2.44 -18.46 -11.83
N GLY A 212 -1.67 -19.06 -10.92
CA GLY A 212 -0.77 -20.17 -11.23
C GLY A 212 0.64 -19.76 -11.68
N ASN A 213 1.01 -18.48 -11.53
CA ASN A 213 2.35 -18.01 -11.80
C ASN A 213 3.34 -18.42 -10.71
N THR A 214 4.62 -18.39 -11.05
CA THR A 214 5.72 -18.37 -10.08
C THR A 214 6.19 -16.95 -9.86
N VAL A 215 6.80 -16.68 -8.70
CA VAL A 215 7.05 -15.30 -8.24
C VAL A 215 8.48 -15.14 -7.77
N VAL A 216 9.12 -14.06 -8.19
CA VAL A 216 10.38 -13.57 -7.63
C VAL A 216 10.13 -12.18 -7.06
N ILE A 217 10.20 -12.05 -5.74
CA ILE A 217 9.96 -10.79 -5.03
C ILE A 217 11.28 -10.21 -4.52
N LYS A 218 11.56 -8.96 -4.88
CA LYS A 218 12.60 -8.13 -4.26
C LYS A 218 11.95 -7.25 -3.20
N THR A 219 12.30 -7.46 -1.93
CA THR A 219 11.85 -6.60 -0.82
C THR A 219 12.67 -5.31 -0.77
N SER A 220 12.15 -4.28 -0.09
CA SER A 220 12.98 -3.12 0.24
C SER A 220 14.11 -3.53 1.19
N GLU A 221 15.28 -2.91 1.01
CA GLU A 221 16.41 -3.05 1.94
C GLU A 221 16.13 -2.47 3.32
N GLN A 222 15.18 -1.54 3.43
CA GLN A 222 14.84 -0.85 4.68
C GLN A 222 13.93 -1.68 5.60
N ALA A 223 13.09 -2.56 5.03
CA ALA A 223 12.13 -3.37 5.81
C ALA A 223 11.91 -4.76 5.17
N PRO A 224 12.88 -5.66 5.19
CA PRO A 224 12.80 -6.98 4.56
C PRO A 224 12.26 -8.10 5.47
N LEU A 225 12.27 -7.90 6.80
CA LEU A 225 12.20 -9.01 7.76
C LEU A 225 10.84 -9.71 7.79
N SER A 226 9.74 -8.97 7.69
CA SER A 226 8.40 -9.57 7.68
C SER A 226 8.16 -10.45 6.45
N ALA A 227 8.68 -10.05 5.29
CA ALA A 227 8.61 -10.85 4.06
C ALA A 227 9.40 -12.16 4.18
N LEU A 228 10.57 -12.15 4.81
CA LEU A 228 11.37 -13.36 5.07
C LEU A 228 10.66 -14.30 6.04
N TYR A 229 10.06 -13.75 7.10
CA TYR A 229 9.29 -14.56 8.05
C TYR A 229 8.10 -15.26 7.39
N VAL A 230 7.28 -14.52 6.64
CA VAL A 230 6.10 -15.13 5.98
C VAL A 230 6.49 -16.11 4.88
N SER A 231 7.68 -16.00 4.32
CA SER A 231 8.22 -16.97 3.37
C SER A 231 8.34 -18.38 3.98
N LYS A 232 8.72 -18.50 5.26
CA LYS A 232 8.68 -19.75 6.02
C LYS A 232 7.26 -20.31 6.08
N LEU A 233 6.27 -19.45 6.37
CA LEU A 233 4.87 -19.90 6.45
C LEU A 233 4.32 -20.40 5.11
N PHE A 234 4.79 -19.87 3.97
CA PHE A 234 4.45 -20.42 2.66
C PHE A 234 4.98 -21.83 2.45
N LEU A 235 6.21 -22.11 2.90
CA LEU A 235 6.79 -23.45 2.84
C LEU A 235 6.01 -24.43 3.74
N GLU A 236 5.66 -24.01 4.96
CA GLU A 236 4.83 -24.78 5.88
C GLU A 236 3.43 -25.05 5.32
N ALA A 237 2.87 -24.10 4.55
CA ALA A 237 1.59 -24.29 3.87
C ALA A 237 1.63 -25.33 2.73
N GLY A 238 2.83 -25.75 2.33
CA GLY A 238 3.04 -26.73 1.26
C GLY A 238 3.23 -26.10 -0.12
N LEU A 239 3.64 -24.84 -0.20
CA LEU A 239 3.98 -24.22 -1.47
C LEU A 239 5.21 -24.92 -2.07
N PRO A 240 5.17 -25.42 -3.33
CA PRO A 240 6.30 -26.14 -3.90
C PRO A 240 7.56 -25.28 -4.05
N PRO A 241 8.76 -25.88 -3.94
CA PRO A 241 10.03 -25.18 -4.17
C PRO A 241 10.04 -24.39 -5.49
N GLY A 242 10.67 -23.22 -5.50
CA GLY A 242 10.78 -22.35 -6.67
C GLY A 242 9.53 -21.54 -7.03
N VAL A 243 8.35 -21.86 -6.49
CA VAL A 243 7.10 -21.09 -6.77
C VAL A 243 7.15 -19.68 -6.20
N LEU A 244 7.71 -19.51 -5.02
CA LEU A 244 8.00 -18.21 -4.40
C LEU A 244 9.50 -18.13 -4.10
N ASN A 245 10.13 -17.05 -4.56
CA ASN A 245 11.50 -16.72 -4.28
C ASN A 245 11.56 -15.28 -3.77
N VAL A 246 12.29 -15.04 -2.69
CA VAL A 246 12.37 -13.71 -2.03
C VAL A 246 13.83 -13.29 -1.96
N ILE A 247 14.12 -12.17 -2.62
CA ILE A 247 15.45 -11.56 -2.69
C ILE A 247 15.45 -10.28 -1.87
N THR A 248 16.41 -10.17 -0.97
CA THR A 248 16.79 -8.94 -0.29
C THR A 248 17.97 -8.30 -1.00
N GLY A 249 18.21 -7.01 -0.80
CA GLY A 249 19.31 -6.27 -1.47
C GLY A 249 18.84 -4.93 -2.03
N PHE A 250 19.76 -4.22 -2.67
CA PHE A 250 19.54 -2.83 -3.08
C PHE A 250 18.81 -2.69 -4.42
N GLY A 251 18.09 -1.56 -4.55
CA GLY A 251 17.37 -1.24 -5.79
C GLY A 251 18.26 -1.16 -7.01
N ALA A 252 19.47 -0.56 -6.88
CA ALA A 252 20.41 -0.37 -7.98
C ALA A 252 21.08 -1.68 -8.48
N THR A 253 21.10 -2.74 -7.67
CA THR A 253 21.68 -4.04 -8.01
C THR A 253 20.56 -5.08 -8.24
N ALA A 254 20.05 -5.70 -7.17
CA ALA A 254 19.02 -6.73 -7.28
C ALA A 254 17.72 -6.24 -7.96
N GLY A 255 17.28 -5.01 -7.64
CA GLY A 255 16.08 -4.43 -8.26
C GLY A 255 16.25 -4.20 -9.78
N ALA A 256 17.35 -3.56 -10.20
CA ALA A 256 17.64 -3.32 -11.60
C ALA A 256 17.80 -4.63 -12.39
N SER A 257 18.46 -5.63 -11.80
CA SER A 257 18.62 -6.96 -12.41
C SER A 257 17.27 -7.66 -12.62
N LEU A 258 16.37 -7.59 -11.63
CA LEU A 258 15.03 -8.19 -11.75
C LEU A 258 14.19 -7.47 -12.83
N CYS A 259 14.27 -6.15 -12.90
CA CYS A 259 13.54 -5.35 -13.90
C CYS A 259 13.97 -5.62 -15.34
N SER A 260 15.24 -5.95 -15.55
CA SER A 260 15.83 -6.15 -16.88
C SER A 260 16.00 -7.62 -17.27
N HIS A 261 15.59 -8.55 -16.39
CA HIS A 261 15.78 -9.99 -16.64
C HIS A 261 14.84 -10.50 -17.74
N MET A 262 15.41 -11.11 -18.79
CA MET A 262 14.67 -11.55 -19.98
C MET A 262 13.68 -12.70 -19.73
N ASP A 263 13.90 -13.51 -18.68
CA ASP A 263 13.02 -14.63 -18.31
C ASP A 263 11.96 -14.22 -17.24
N VAL A 264 11.80 -12.90 -17.01
CA VAL A 264 10.73 -12.32 -16.20
C VAL A 264 9.67 -11.72 -17.11
N ASP A 265 8.44 -12.18 -16.97
CA ASP A 265 7.34 -11.82 -17.88
C ASP A 265 6.65 -10.49 -17.50
N LYS A 266 6.82 -10.02 -16.25
CA LYS A 266 6.24 -8.73 -15.79
C LYS A 266 6.82 -8.19 -14.48
N THR A 267 6.93 -6.84 -14.35
CA THR A 267 7.38 -6.11 -13.14
C THR A 267 6.44 -4.94 -12.79
N LEU A 268 6.30 -4.53 -11.48
CA LEU A 268 5.34 -3.48 -11.05
C LEU A 268 5.73 -2.73 -9.77
N GLU A 269 5.60 -1.34 -9.75
CA GLU A 269 5.54 -0.47 -8.54
C GLU A 269 5.19 1.01 -8.82
N LEU A 270 4.64 1.83 -7.79
CA LEU A 270 4.20 3.22 -8.00
C LEU A 270 3.84 4.03 -6.72
N GLY A 271 3.89 5.42 -6.78
CA GLY A 271 3.60 6.38 -5.70
C GLY A 271 2.57 7.47 -6.06
N GLY A 272 2.33 8.46 -5.17
CA GLY A 272 1.29 9.48 -5.35
C GLY A 272 1.44 10.80 -4.58
N LYS A 273 0.60 11.80 -4.91
CA LYS A 273 0.40 13.09 -4.19
C LYS A 273 -1.09 13.42 -4.22
N SER A 274 -1.85 12.73 -3.40
CA SER A 274 -3.32 12.69 -3.48
C SER A 274 -3.97 13.95 -2.92
N PRO A 275 -4.96 14.57 -3.62
CA PRO A 275 -5.76 15.65 -3.11
C PRO A 275 -6.85 15.13 -2.15
N PHE A 276 -7.10 15.90 -1.08
CA PHE A 276 -8.21 15.74 -0.18
C PHE A 276 -9.04 17.03 -0.24
N ILE A 277 -10.29 16.97 -0.70
CA ILE A 277 -11.12 18.13 -1.04
C ILE A 277 -12.27 18.23 -0.04
N VAL A 278 -12.40 19.38 0.64
CA VAL A 278 -13.47 19.69 1.60
C VAL A 278 -14.30 20.85 1.06
N CYS A 279 -15.53 20.55 0.65
CA CYS A 279 -16.46 21.52 0.10
C CYS A 279 -17.15 22.34 1.21
N GLU A 280 -17.78 23.48 0.86
CA GLU A 280 -18.42 24.42 1.79
C GLU A 280 -19.51 23.82 2.67
N ASP A 281 -20.17 22.77 2.16
CA ASP A 281 -21.28 22.07 2.81
C ASP A 281 -20.87 20.84 3.63
N ALA A 282 -19.55 20.58 3.72
CA ALA A 282 -19.04 19.43 4.44
C ALA A 282 -19.20 19.59 5.96
N ASP A 283 -19.40 18.47 6.67
CA ASP A 283 -19.21 18.43 8.10
C ASP A 283 -17.71 18.60 8.42
N VAL A 284 -17.36 19.77 8.97
CA VAL A 284 -15.97 20.16 9.21
C VAL A 284 -15.30 19.25 10.23
N ASP A 285 -15.99 18.82 11.29
CA ASP A 285 -15.41 17.94 12.30
C ASP A 285 -15.10 16.56 11.73
N ALA A 286 -16.04 15.97 10.99
CA ALA A 286 -15.83 14.71 10.29
C ALA A 286 -14.72 14.81 9.23
N ALA A 287 -14.67 15.92 8.49
CA ALA A 287 -13.64 16.15 7.47
C ALA A 287 -12.23 16.32 8.08
N VAL A 288 -12.12 16.99 9.24
CA VAL A 288 -10.84 17.14 9.97
C VAL A 288 -10.33 15.79 10.47
N GLU A 289 -11.16 14.95 11.09
CA GLU A 289 -10.75 13.62 11.55
C GLU A 289 -10.36 12.72 10.37
N ALA A 290 -11.12 12.75 9.28
CA ALA A 290 -10.78 11.99 8.08
C ALA A 290 -9.49 12.49 7.40
N ALA A 291 -9.26 13.80 7.30
CA ALA A 291 -8.04 14.38 6.75
C ALA A 291 -6.83 14.06 7.64
N HIS A 292 -7.02 14.09 8.95
CA HIS A 292 -6.00 13.69 9.90
C HIS A 292 -5.60 12.22 9.72
N PHE A 293 -6.58 11.32 9.65
CA PHE A 293 -6.34 9.90 9.37
C PHE A 293 -5.68 9.70 8.00
N ALA A 294 -6.24 10.30 6.95
CA ALA A 294 -5.78 10.20 5.56
C ALA A 294 -4.29 10.57 5.37
N LEU A 295 -3.78 11.47 6.21
CA LEU A 295 -2.38 11.88 6.12
C LEU A 295 -1.48 11.19 7.14
N PHE A 296 -1.87 11.20 8.43
CA PHE A 296 -0.97 10.79 9.51
C PHE A 296 -0.97 9.28 9.78
N PHE A 297 -1.85 8.52 9.10
CA PHE A 297 -1.78 7.06 9.10
C PHE A 297 -0.40 6.58 8.64
N ASN A 298 0.14 5.56 9.27
CA ASN A 298 1.49 5.05 9.01
C ASN A 298 2.58 6.17 9.02
N GLN A 299 2.52 7.11 9.98
CA GLN A 299 3.47 8.23 10.14
C GLN A 299 3.54 9.14 8.89
N GLY A 300 2.48 9.19 8.09
CA GLY A 300 2.45 9.88 6.79
C GLY A 300 3.18 9.14 5.67
N GLN A 301 3.66 7.94 5.91
CA GLN A 301 4.38 7.08 4.97
C GLN A 301 3.39 6.24 4.13
N CYS A 302 2.37 6.90 3.57
CA CYS A 302 1.34 6.30 2.75
C CYS A 302 1.34 6.90 1.34
N CYS A 303 1.40 6.05 0.32
CA CYS A 303 1.45 6.47 -1.07
C CYS A 303 0.19 7.24 -1.51
N CYS A 304 -0.96 6.95 -0.92
CA CYS A 304 -2.22 7.65 -1.18
C CYS A 304 -2.55 8.71 -0.12
N ALA A 305 -1.63 9.06 0.79
CA ALA A 305 -1.88 10.07 1.82
C ALA A 305 -2.53 11.35 1.26
N GLY A 306 -3.58 11.85 1.91
CA GLY A 306 -4.30 13.08 1.56
C GLY A 306 -3.47 14.35 1.87
N SER A 307 -2.24 14.39 1.36
CA SER A 307 -1.23 15.38 1.75
C SER A 307 -1.44 16.77 1.17
N ARG A 308 -2.30 16.91 0.14
CA ARG A 308 -2.80 18.20 -0.36
C ARG A 308 -4.25 18.37 0.05
N THR A 309 -4.49 19.01 1.19
CA THR A 309 -5.84 19.23 1.71
C THR A 309 -6.41 20.55 1.18
N PHE A 310 -7.28 20.48 0.18
CA PHE A 310 -8.00 21.63 -0.37
C PHE A 310 -9.26 21.88 0.45
N VAL A 311 -9.42 23.08 0.98
CA VAL A 311 -10.58 23.47 1.80
C VAL A 311 -11.25 24.71 1.20
N HIS A 312 -12.58 24.68 1.07
CA HIS A 312 -13.35 25.82 0.57
C HIS A 312 -13.15 27.06 1.47
N GLU A 313 -13.05 28.24 0.86
CA GLU A 313 -12.65 29.47 1.57
C GLU A 313 -13.59 29.84 2.73
N SER A 314 -14.89 29.49 2.66
CA SER A 314 -15.88 29.81 3.70
C SER A 314 -15.67 29.06 5.02
N ILE A 315 -15.03 27.88 4.98
CA ILE A 315 -14.79 27.02 6.15
C ILE A 315 -13.28 26.84 6.45
N TYR A 316 -12.42 27.53 5.70
CA TYR A 316 -10.98 27.32 5.73
C TYR A 316 -10.37 27.59 7.11
N ASP A 317 -10.68 28.73 7.71
CA ASP A 317 -10.06 29.15 8.97
C ASP A 317 -10.51 28.21 10.12
N GLU A 318 -11.78 27.83 10.14
CA GLU A 318 -12.30 26.82 11.08
C GLU A 318 -11.61 25.46 10.92
N PHE A 319 -11.45 25.01 9.67
CA PHE A 319 -10.77 23.75 9.39
C PHE A 319 -9.31 23.77 9.84
N VAL A 320 -8.57 24.86 9.56
CA VAL A 320 -7.16 25.01 9.96
C VAL A 320 -7.00 24.92 11.47
N GLU A 321 -7.81 25.68 12.25
CA GLU A 321 -7.75 25.64 13.71
C GLU A 321 -8.06 24.26 14.28
N LYS A 322 -9.06 23.57 13.75
CA LYS A 322 -9.42 22.20 14.18
C LYS A 322 -8.34 21.20 13.78
N ALA A 323 -7.77 21.27 12.58
CA ALA A 323 -6.69 20.40 12.11
C ALA A 323 -5.43 20.56 12.97
N LYS A 324 -5.06 21.80 13.30
CA LYS A 324 -3.97 22.13 14.24
C LYS A 324 -4.23 21.51 15.63
N ALA A 325 -5.43 21.71 16.17
CA ALA A 325 -5.80 21.19 17.49
C ALA A 325 -5.75 19.66 17.51
N ARG A 326 -6.18 18.98 16.43
CA ARG A 326 -6.11 17.52 16.31
C ARG A 326 -4.67 17.02 16.18
N ALA A 327 -3.83 17.69 15.40
CA ALA A 327 -2.42 17.33 15.26
C ALA A 327 -1.65 17.43 16.58
N LEU A 328 -1.92 18.45 17.38
CA LEU A 328 -1.30 18.63 18.71
C LEU A 328 -1.71 17.55 19.72
N LYS A 329 -2.87 16.92 19.55
CA LYS A 329 -3.35 15.83 20.41
C LYS A 329 -2.79 14.45 20.02
N ARG A 330 -2.16 14.34 18.84
CA ARG A 330 -1.65 13.06 18.35
C ARG A 330 -0.51 12.55 19.21
N VAL A 331 -0.65 11.32 19.70
CA VAL A 331 0.36 10.69 20.56
C VAL A 331 1.47 10.09 19.70
N VAL A 332 2.66 10.64 19.83
CA VAL A 332 3.88 10.14 19.15
C VAL A 332 4.78 9.47 20.17
N GLY A 333 5.23 8.25 19.89
CA GLY A 333 6.07 7.51 20.86
C GLY A 333 6.47 6.13 20.37
N ASP A 334 6.95 5.29 21.31
CA ASP A 334 7.34 3.91 21.02
C ASP A 334 6.15 3.13 20.44
N PRO A 335 6.29 2.59 19.21
CA PRO A 335 5.19 1.94 18.49
C PRO A 335 4.67 0.65 19.14
N PHE A 336 5.39 0.09 20.11
CA PHE A 336 4.92 -1.07 20.88
C PHE A 336 4.05 -0.68 22.08
N LYS A 337 3.96 0.61 22.42
CA LYS A 337 3.12 1.08 23.55
C LYS A 337 1.69 1.31 23.12
N ASN A 338 0.75 0.89 23.95
CA ASN A 338 -0.68 1.11 23.72
C ASN A 338 -1.03 2.60 23.69
N GLY A 339 -1.91 3.00 22.80
CA GLY A 339 -2.39 4.38 22.65
C GLY A 339 -1.44 5.29 21.88
N VAL A 340 -0.31 4.79 21.39
CA VAL A 340 0.56 5.51 20.47
C VAL A 340 -0.08 5.48 19.08
N GLU A 341 -0.29 6.66 18.49
CA GLU A 341 -0.87 6.82 17.16
C GLU A 341 0.19 6.94 16.05
N GLN A 342 1.43 7.28 16.41
CA GLN A 342 2.51 7.52 15.46
C GLN A 342 3.85 7.07 16.03
N GLY A 343 4.52 6.18 15.31
CA GLY A 343 5.91 5.76 15.57
C GLY A 343 6.94 6.65 14.85
N PRO A 344 8.22 6.19 14.79
CA PRO A 344 9.30 6.90 14.08
C PRO A 344 9.17 6.74 12.56
N GLN A 345 9.86 7.59 11.80
CA GLN A 345 10.09 7.39 10.36
C GLN A 345 11.02 6.18 10.14
N ILE A 346 10.98 5.60 8.94
CA ILE A 346 11.68 4.33 8.64
C ILE A 346 13.19 4.39 8.90
N ASP A 347 13.86 5.48 8.51
CA ASP A 347 15.32 5.61 8.62
C ASP A 347 15.77 7.10 8.68
N SER A 348 17.08 7.30 8.83
CA SER A 348 17.69 8.63 8.87
C SER A 348 17.52 9.40 7.55
N ALA A 349 17.60 8.72 6.41
CA ALA A 349 17.50 9.36 5.10
C ALA A 349 16.09 9.93 4.86
N GLN A 350 15.06 9.16 5.22
CA GLN A 350 13.67 9.62 5.14
C GLN A 350 13.39 10.72 6.17
N PHE A 351 13.92 10.61 7.39
CA PHE A 351 13.83 11.65 8.41
C PHE A 351 14.41 12.99 7.89
N GLU A 352 15.64 12.98 7.37
CA GLU A 352 16.28 14.20 6.86
C GLU A 352 15.56 14.77 5.64
N LYS A 353 15.05 13.91 4.75
CA LYS A 353 14.22 14.31 3.62
C LYS A 353 12.98 15.09 4.10
N ILE A 354 12.24 14.56 5.07
CA ILE A 354 11.03 15.20 5.60
C ILE A 354 11.39 16.55 6.25
N MET A 355 12.43 16.60 7.08
CA MET A 355 12.89 17.84 7.72
C MET A 355 13.30 18.90 6.69
N LYS A 356 13.90 18.50 5.57
CA LYS A 356 14.21 19.42 4.45
C LYS A 356 12.93 19.99 3.82
N TYR A 357 11.89 19.19 3.60
CA TYR A 357 10.61 19.67 3.08
C TYR A 357 9.92 20.62 4.06
N ILE A 358 9.95 20.34 5.36
CA ILE A 358 9.40 21.24 6.39
C ILE A 358 10.10 22.60 6.35
N ARG A 359 11.44 22.62 6.32
CA ARG A 359 12.22 23.87 6.19
C ARG A 359 11.85 24.61 4.90
N SER A 360 11.78 23.93 3.79
CA SER A 360 11.37 24.50 2.50
C SER A 360 9.98 25.16 2.56
N GLY A 361 9.01 24.54 3.26
CA GLY A 361 7.68 25.13 3.45
C GLY A 361 7.73 26.47 4.14
N VAL A 362 8.46 26.57 5.25
CA VAL A 362 8.66 27.82 6.02
C VAL A 362 9.39 28.87 5.18
N GLU A 363 10.49 28.51 4.53
CA GLU A 363 11.31 29.40 3.70
C GLU A 363 10.53 29.99 2.51
N ASN A 364 9.61 29.22 1.94
CA ASN A 364 8.76 29.64 0.83
C ASN A 364 7.48 30.39 1.28
N GLY A 365 7.30 30.59 2.59
CA GLY A 365 6.27 31.47 3.17
C GLY A 365 4.94 30.78 3.47
N ALA A 366 4.88 29.45 3.53
CA ALA A 366 3.76 28.75 4.15
C ALA A 366 3.73 29.01 5.65
N THR A 367 2.55 29.06 6.23
CA THR A 367 2.37 29.25 7.68
C THR A 367 2.49 27.90 8.38
N LEU A 368 3.49 27.75 9.25
CA LEU A 368 3.60 26.56 10.09
C LEU A 368 2.65 26.70 11.29
N GLU A 369 1.55 25.97 11.29
CA GLU A 369 0.53 26.02 12.33
C GLU A 369 0.89 25.15 13.55
N SER A 370 1.52 24.00 13.33
CA SER A 370 1.98 23.10 14.39
C SER A 370 3.09 22.19 13.92
N GLY A 371 3.86 21.63 14.85
CA GLY A 371 4.89 20.64 14.58
C GLY A 371 6.18 21.21 14.02
N GLY A 372 6.76 20.53 13.04
CA GLY A 372 7.95 20.96 12.32
C GLY A 372 9.28 20.56 12.96
N GLN A 373 9.27 19.85 14.08
CA GLN A 373 10.48 19.54 14.84
C GLN A 373 10.65 18.04 15.08
N ARG A 374 11.89 17.65 15.36
CA ARG A 374 12.22 16.32 15.88
C ARG A 374 11.66 16.15 17.29
N ILE A 375 11.28 14.94 17.66
CA ILE A 375 10.96 14.56 19.02
C ILE A 375 12.09 13.69 19.56
N GLY A 376 12.59 14.03 20.78
CA GLY A 376 13.65 13.26 21.43
C GLY A 376 15.02 13.35 20.76
N SER A 377 15.99 12.66 21.33
CA SER A 377 17.38 12.60 20.85
C SER A 377 17.72 11.32 20.11
N LYS A 378 16.96 10.23 20.33
CA LYS A 378 17.09 8.93 19.66
C LYS A 378 15.94 8.67 18.71
N GLY A 379 16.13 7.77 17.76
CA GLY A 379 15.15 7.39 16.75
C GLY A 379 14.76 8.53 15.79
N TYR A 380 13.84 8.25 14.91
CA TYR A 380 13.50 9.15 13.79
C TYR A 380 12.10 9.76 13.93
N TYR A 381 11.79 10.27 15.12
CA TYR A 381 10.48 10.83 15.45
C TYR A 381 10.33 12.27 14.99
N ILE A 382 9.23 12.58 14.29
CA ILE A 382 8.88 13.91 13.79
C ILE A 382 7.50 14.27 14.34
N GLN A 383 7.34 15.54 14.79
CA GLN A 383 6.05 16.06 15.20
C GLN A 383 5.05 16.06 14.04
N PRO A 384 3.77 15.72 14.28
CA PRO A 384 2.70 15.98 13.32
C PRO A 384 2.71 17.43 12.88
N THR A 385 2.93 17.67 11.59
CA THR A 385 3.22 19.00 11.05
C THR A 385 2.08 19.46 10.16
N VAL A 386 1.54 20.64 10.44
CA VAL A 386 0.44 21.26 9.69
C VAL A 386 0.89 22.62 9.13
N PHE A 387 0.76 22.76 7.81
CA PHE A 387 0.96 24.01 7.11
C PHE A 387 -0.37 24.55 6.57
N SER A 388 -0.59 25.86 6.77
CA SER A 388 -1.64 26.65 6.13
C SER A 388 -1.03 27.66 5.15
N ASN A 389 -1.89 28.36 4.41
CA ASN A 389 -1.47 29.39 3.43
C ASN A 389 -0.40 28.87 2.45
N VAL A 390 -0.54 27.62 2.01
CA VAL A 390 0.36 26.97 1.07
C VAL A 390 0.08 27.51 -0.34
N GLN A 391 0.50 28.76 -0.59
CA GLN A 391 0.31 29.49 -1.85
C GLN A 391 1.57 30.27 -2.20
N ALA A 392 2.00 30.25 -3.46
CA ALA A 392 3.10 31.09 -3.91
C ALA A 392 2.74 32.58 -3.82
N ARG A 393 3.58 33.40 -3.14
CA ARG A 393 3.35 34.85 -2.93
C ARG A 393 3.44 35.71 -4.20
N TYR A 394 3.87 35.20 -5.35
CA TYR A 394 4.07 35.99 -6.56
C TYR A 394 3.05 35.64 -7.65
N LEU A 395 2.37 36.71 -8.08
CA LEU A 395 1.37 36.75 -9.15
C LEU A 395 1.84 36.03 -10.43
N GLN A 396 0.94 35.23 -11.01
CA GLN A 396 0.87 34.79 -12.41
C GLN A 396 1.36 33.39 -12.78
N LEU A 397 1.96 32.59 -11.91
CA LEU A 397 2.25 31.19 -12.28
C LEU A 397 1.81 30.22 -11.17
N THR A 398 0.75 29.46 -11.46
CA THR A 398 0.21 28.28 -10.75
C THR A 398 0.42 28.23 -9.20
N MET A 399 -0.68 28.42 -8.48
CA MET A 399 -0.75 28.60 -7.02
C MET A 399 -0.13 27.50 -6.13
N ASP A 400 0.21 26.33 -6.66
CA ASP A 400 0.66 25.17 -5.89
C ASP A 400 2.15 24.84 -6.15
N ASN A 401 3.00 25.84 -6.29
CA ASN A 401 4.42 25.66 -6.68
C ASN A 401 5.37 25.29 -5.53
N MET A 402 4.92 25.34 -4.28
CA MET A 402 5.75 24.92 -3.15
C MET A 402 6.06 23.43 -3.21
N LEU A 403 7.29 23.04 -2.90
CA LEU A 403 7.70 21.62 -2.90
C LEU A 403 6.80 20.75 -1.99
N ILE A 404 6.35 21.32 -0.86
CA ILE A 404 5.44 20.61 0.06
C ILE A 404 4.05 20.32 -0.54
N ALA A 405 3.64 21.04 -1.60
CA ALA A 405 2.40 20.80 -2.35
C ALA A 405 2.60 19.94 -3.59
N LYS A 406 3.83 19.79 -4.10
CA LYS A 406 4.14 19.09 -5.35
C LYS A 406 4.67 17.68 -5.14
N ASP A 407 5.65 17.55 -4.23
CA ASP A 407 6.44 16.34 -4.12
C ASP A 407 5.82 15.36 -3.11
N GLU A 408 6.02 14.06 -3.36
CA GLU A 408 5.68 13.01 -2.43
C GLU A 408 6.67 13.01 -1.26
N ILE A 409 6.25 13.56 -0.11
CA ILE A 409 7.09 13.68 1.08
C ILE A 409 7.26 12.33 1.78
N LEU A 410 6.16 11.53 1.85
CA LEU A 410 6.05 10.30 2.64
C LEU A 410 6.42 10.54 4.11
N GLY A 411 5.71 11.48 4.74
CA GLY A 411 5.93 11.88 6.12
C GLY A 411 4.76 12.69 6.70
N PRO A 412 4.77 12.97 8.02
CA PRO A 412 3.64 13.55 8.74
C PRO A 412 3.52 15.07 8.51
N VAL A 413 3.34 15.48 7.24
CA VAL A 413 3.32 16.89 6.81
C VAL A 413 2.07 17.18 6.00
N GLN A 414 1.10 17.88 6.60
CA GLN A 414 -0.14 18.32 5.98
C GLN A 414 0.02 19.68 5.33
N SER A 415 -0.41 19.80 4.08
CA SER A 415 -0.47 21.08 3.35
C SER A 415 -1.91 21.46 3.10
N ILE A 416 -2.41 22.51 3.77
CA ILE A 416 -3.79 22.99 3.65
C ILE A 416 -3.83 24.17 2.69
N LEU A 417 -4.65 24.03 1.62
CA LEU A 417 -4.77 24.95 0.50
C LEU A 417 -6.22 25.47 0.42
N LYS A 418 -6.38 26.77 0.26
CA LYS A 418 -7.70 27.41 0.09
C LYS A 418 -8.15 27.32 -1.37
N PHE A 419 -9.45 27.14 -1.60
CA PHE A 419 -10.06 27.26 -2.94
C PHE A 419 -11.44 27.93 -2.85
N LYS A 420 -11.96 28.45 -3.99
CA LYS A 420 -13.23 29.19 -4.06
C LYS A 420 -14.37 28.43 -4.72
N ASP A 421 -14.08 27.71 -5.77
CA ASP A 421 -15.11 27.05 -6.57
C ASP A 421 -14.63 25.70 -7.12
N LEU A 422 -15.59 24.92 -7.64
CA LEU A 422 -15.31 23.57 -8.14
C LEU A 422 -14.37 23.55 -9.35
N GLU A 423 -14.45 24.56 -10.23
CA GLU A 423 -13.59 24.61 -11.42
C GLU A 423 -12.13 24.80 -11.01
N GLU A 424 -11.88 25.73 -10.08
CA GLU A 424 -10.56 25.97 -9.52
C GLU A 424 -9.98 24.71 -8.88
N VAL A 425 -10.72 24.05 -7.96
CA VAL A 425 -10.19 22.89 -7.23
C VAL A 425 -9.97 21.71 -8.17
N ILE A 426 -10.84 21.45 -9.13
CA ILE A 426 -10.64 20.41 -10.15
C ILE A 426 -9.37 20.63 -10.95
N ARG A 427 -9.16 21.85 -11.45
CA ARG A 427 -7.96 22.22 -12.19
C ARG A 427 -6.69 22.02 -11.35
N ARG A 428 -6.67 22.53 -10.11
CA ARG A 428 -5.53 22.44 -9.20
C ARG A 428 -5.28 21.02 -8.72
N ALA A 429 -6.30 20.25 -8.36
CA ALA A 429 -6.19 18.86 -7.96
C ALA A 429 -5.59 17.99 -9.08
N ASN A 430 -5.96 18.27 -10.33
CA ASN A 430 -5.44 17.58 -11.51
C ASN A 430 -4.06 18.07 -11.97
N ALA A 431 -3.57 19.24 -11.53
CA ALA A 431 -2.30 19.84 -11.91
C ALA A 431 -1.11 19.17 -11.17
N THR A 432 -0.97 17.86 -11.33
CA THR A 432 0.11 17.05 -10.79
C THR A 432 0.47 15.93 -11.77
N SER A 433 1.71 15.45 -11.73
CA SER A 433 2.14 14.26 -12.48
C SER A 433 1.53 12.96 -11.94
N TYR A 434 1.05 12.97 -10.71
CA TYR A 434 0.45 11.82 -10.03
C TYR A 434 -1.07 11.73 -10.28
N GLY A 435 -1.65 10.57 -9.93
CA GLY A 435 -3.07 10.32 -10.02
C GLY A 435 -3.48 9.04 -9.29
N LEU A 436 -3.01 8.83 -8.03
CA LEU A 436 -3.28 7.59 -7.30
C LEU A 436 -4.68 7.60 -6.68
N ALA A 437 -4.96 8.54 -5.80
CA ALA A 437 -6.24 8.61 -5.08
C ALA A 437 -6.69 10.06 -4.83
N SER A 438 -7.92 10.23 -4.36
CA SER A 438 -8.50 11.48 -3.87
C SER A 438 -9.58 11.22 -2.84
N GLY A 439 -9.74 12.14 -1.85
CA GLY A 439 -10.90 12.24 -0.98
C GLY A 439 -11.77 13.44 -1.36
N VAL A 440 -13.09 13.30 -1.20
CA VAL A 440 -14.08 14.36 -1.43
C VAL A 440 -15.06 14.37 -0.26
N PHE A 441 -15.19 15.51 0.40
CA PHE A 441 -16.13 15.71 1.50
C PHE A 441 -17.18 16.77 1.11
N THR A 442 -18.42 16.34 0.97
CA THR A 442 -19.59 17.18 0.60
C THR A 442 -20.88 16.45 0.95
N GLN A 443 -21.92 17.19 1.28
CA GLN A 443 -23.29 16.67 1.44
C GLN A 443 -24.10 16.74 0.15
N ASN A 444 -23.59 17.43 -0.89
CA ASN A 444 -24.25 17.61 -2.16
C ASN A 444 -23.86 16.49 -3.15
N MET A 445 -24.84 15.70 -3.57
CA MET A 445 -24.64 14.59 -4.51
C MET A 445 -24.17 15.04 -5.89
N ASP A 446 -24.62 16.19 -6.39
CA ASP A 446 -24.20 16.70 -7.70
C ASP A 446 -22.73 17.15 -7.66
N THR A 447 -22.31 17.79 -6.56
CA THR A 447 -20.92 18.14 -6.31
C THR A 447 -20.04 16.88 -6.24
N ALA A 448 -20.47 15.87 -5.49
CA ALA A 448 -19.77 14.59 -5.39
C ALA A 448 -19.61 13.92 -6.76
N ASN A 449 -20.70 13.85 -7.55
CA ASN A 449 -20.68 13.27 -8.90
C ASN A 449 -19.79 14.06 -9.88
N THR A 450 -19.81 15.39 -9.79
CA THR A 450 -18.96 16.26 -10.62
C THR A 450 -17.48 16.02 -10.31
N LEU A 451 -17.10 16.04 -9.05
CA LEU A 451 -15.71 15.80 -8.62
C LEU A 451 -15.24 14.38 -8.95
N MET A 452 -16.07 13.36 -8.67
CA MET A 452 -15.75 11.97 -8.97
C MET A 452 -15.40 11.75 -10.45
N ARG A 453 -16.11 12.42 -11.37
CA ARG A 453 -15.87 12.29 -12.81
C ARG A 453 -14.73 13.15 -13.33
N ALA A 454 -14.51 14.32 -12.71
CA ALA A 454 -13.52 15.28 -13.17
C ALA A 454 -12.10 15.01 -12.66
N LEU A 455 -11.96 14.33 -11.51
CA LEU A 455 -10.65 14.00 -10.92
C LEU A 455 -9.97 12.86 -11.67
N ARG A 456 -8.73 13.09 -12.10
CA ARG A 456 -7.93 12.13 -12.87
C ARG A 456 -7.08 11.26 -11.95
N VAL A 457 -7.74 10.43 -11.15
CA VAL A 457 -7.16 9.52 -10.17
C VAL A 457 -7.76 8.12 -10.27
N GLY A 458 -7.05 7.12 -9.76
CA GLY A 458 -7.50 5.73 -9.84
C GLY A 458 -8.54 5.35 -8.80
N THR A 459 -8.57 6.04 -7.65
CA THR A 459 -9.55 5.82 -6.57
C THR A 459 -10.07 7.16 -6.07
N VAL A 460 -11.39 7.29 -5.89
CA VAL A 460 -12.03 8.43 -5.25
C VAL A 460 -12.85 7.93 -4.07
N TRP A 461 -12.57 8.45 -2.88
CA TRP A 461 -13.37 8.22 -1.68
C TRP A 461 -14.28 9.43 -1.42
N ILE A 462 -15.56 9.18 -1.18
CA ILE A 462 -16.56 10.22 -0.90
C ILE A 462 -17.00 10.08 0.55
N ASN A 463 -16.82 11.13 1.35
CA ASN A 463 -17.10 11.20 2.79
C ASN A 463 -16.44 10.07 3.61
N CYS A 464 -15.32 9.55 3.12
CA CYS A 464 -14.45 8.59 3.76
C CYS A 464 -13.03 8.71 3.17
N TYR A 465 -12.05 8.01 3.75
CA TYR A 465 -10.70 7.89 3.18
C TYR A 465 -10.04 6.60 3.64
N ASP A 466 -9.09 6.08 2.82
CA ASP A 466 -8.34 4.86 3.08
C ASP A 466 -9.22 3.64 3.41
N VAL A 467 -10.41 3.59 2.83
CA VAL A 467 -11.29 2.42 2.91
C VAL A 467 -10.82 1.40 1.89
N PHE A 468 -10.27 0.30 2.40
CA PHE A 468 -9.70 -0.77 1.62
C PHE A 468 -10.40 -2.11 1.86
N ASP A 469 -10.62 -2.87 0.80
CA ASP A 469 -11.07 -4.27 0.87
C ASP A 469 -10.39 -5.10 -0.23
N ALA A 470 -10.32 -6.42 -0.04
CA ALA A 470 -9.72 -7.34 -1.01
C ALA A 470 -10.35 -7.25 -2.40
N ALA A 471 -11.65 -6.93 -2.47
CA ALA A 471 -12.42 -6.81 -3.71
C ALA A 471 -12.34 -5.41 -4.36
N ILE A 472 -11.92 -4.37 -3.63
CA ILE A 472 -11.84 -3.01 -4.14
C ILE A 472 -10.53 -2.85 -4.93
N PRO A 473 -10.57 -2.53 -6.24
CA PRO A 473 -9.37 -2.31 -7.03
C PRO A 473 -8.66 -1.02 -6.57
N PHE A 474 -7.32 -1.05 -6.56
CA PHE A 474 -6.49 0.09 -6.25
C PHE A 474 -5.37 0.24 -7.28
N GLY A 475 -5.01 1.47 -7.63
CA GLY A 475 -3.95 1.80 -8.59
C GLY A 475 -4.16 3.19 -9.17
N GLY A 476 -3.17 3.68 -9.92
CA GLY A 476 -3.09 5.07 -10.32
C GLY A 476 -3.45 5.35 -11.77
N TYR A 477 -3.47 6.65 -12.06
CA TYR A 477 -3.41 7.26 -13.38
C TYR A 477 -2.06 7.96 -13.51
N LYS A 478 -1.72 8.41 -14.71
CA LYS A 478 -0.50 9.18 -14.99
C LYS A 478 0.76 8.46 -14.49
N MET A 479 1.69 9.17 -13.82
CA MET A 479 2.91 8.58 -13.26
C MET A 479 2.68 7.73 -12.01
N SER A 480 1.47 7.71 -11.45
CA SER A 480 1.10 6.72 -10.43
C SER A 480 0.78 5.34 -11.02
N GLY A 481 1.00 5.14 -12.32
CA GLY A 481 0.95 3.88 -13.05
C GLY A 481 -0.41 3.51 -13.63
N GLN A 482 -0.42 2.42 -14.40
CA GLN A 482 -1.60 2.01 -15.17
C GLN A 482 -2.25 0.71 -14.67
N GLY A 483 -1.55 -0.10 -13.87
CA GLY A 483 -2.07 -1.35 -13.32
C GLY A 483 -3.11 -1.15 -12.23
N ARG A 484 -3.76 -2.24 -11.88
CA ARG A 484 -4.60 -2.31 -10.68
C ARG A 484 -4.16 -3.49 -9.84
N VAL A 485 -3.99 -3.25 -8.54
CA VAL A 485 -3.83 -4.29 -7.52
C VAL A 485 -5.17 -4.46 -6.80
N ARG A 486 -5.41 -5.62 -6.24
CA ARG A 486 -6.65 -6.05 -5.60
C ARG A 486 -7.88 -6.09 -6.54
N GLY A 487 -8.94 -6.73 -6.05
CA GLY A 487 -10.12 -6.99 -6.86
C GLY A 487 -9.86 -7.88 -8.06
N ILE A 488 -10.87 -8.10 -8.86
CA ILE A 488 -10.80 -8.92 -10.08
C ILE A 488 -9.82 -8.35 -11.13
N TYR A 489 -9.65 -7.02 -11.15
CA TYR A 489 -8.77 -6.36 -12.14
C TYR A 489 -7.30 -6.72 -11.98
N SER A 490 -6.86 -7.08 -10.78
CA SER A 490 -5.49 -7.53 -10.52
C SER A 490 -5.15 -8.82 -11.27
N LEU A 491 -6.10 -9.75 -11.40
CA LEU A 491 -5.88 -11.02 -12.10
C LEU A 491 -5.44 -10.81 -13.55
N ARG A 492 -5.98 -9.79 -14.23
CA ARG A 492 -5.62 -9.44 -15.62
C ARG A 492 -4.12 -9.10 -15.79
N SER A 493 -3.48 -8.71 -14.71
CA SER A 493 -2.05 -8.42 -14.71
C SER A 493 -1.17 -9.67 -14.71
N TYR A 494 -1.73 -10.81 -14.37
CA TYR A 494 -1.05 -12.09 -14.19
C TYR A 494 -1.56 -13.20 -15.12
N LEU A 495 -2.40 -12.82 -16.09
CA LEU A 495 -2.98 -13.71 -17.08
C LEU A 495 -2.71 -13.21 -18.50
N GLN A 496 -2.54 -14.12 -19.42
CA GLN A 496 -2.54 -13.89 -20.85
C GLN A 496 -3.72 -14.59 -21.51
N VAL A 497 -4.23 -14.04 -22.60
CA VAL A 497 -5.38 -14.55 -23.32
C VAL A 497 -4.92 -15.27 -24.57
N LYS A 498 -5.27 -16.56 -24.69
CA LYS A 498 -5.06 -17.36 -25.89
C LYS A 498 -6.38 -17.58 -26.61
N ALA A 499 -6.48 -17.21 -27.88
CA ALA A 499 -7.62 -17.57 -28.72
C ALA A 499 -7.39 -18.96 -29.33
N VAL A 500 -8.41 -19.81 -29.22
CA VAL A 500 -8.43 -21.15 -29.84
C VAL A 500 -9.58 -21.17 -30.86
N VAL A 501 -9.23 -21.38 -32.12
CA VAL A 501 -10.19 -21.44 -33.25
C VAL A 501 -10.22 -22.86 -33.79
N THR A 502 -11.39 -23.48 -33.74
CA THR A 502 -11.60 -24.85 -34.23
C THR A 502 -12.57 -24.83 -35.42
N ALA A 503 -12.15 -25.32 -36.58
CA ALA A 503 -13.02 -25.46 -37.73
C ALA A 503 -14.05 -26.56 -37.49
N LEU A 504 -15.33 -26.26 -37.75
CA LEU A 504 -16.44 -27.21 -37.65
C LEU A 504 -16.79 -27.75 -39.03
N LYS A 505 -16.80 -29.07 -39.15
CA LYS A 505 -17.13 -29.71 -40.42
C LYS A 505 -18.64 -29.65 -40.72
N ASN A 506 -19.47 -29.75 -39.69
CA ASN A 506 -20.95 -29.72 -39.80
C ASN A 506 -21.52 -28.86 -38.68
N PRO A 507 -21.51 -27.53 -38.77
CA PRO A 507 -22.11 -26.67 -37.74
C PRO A 507 -23.64 -26.87 -37.75
N ALA A 508 -24.22 -27.29 -36.64
CA ALA A 508 -25.62 -27.60 -36.50
C ALA A 508 -26.57 -26.36 -36.59
N TRP A 509 -26.01 -25.17 -36.59
CA TRP A 509 -26.73 -23.89 -36.61
C TRP A 509 -26.55 -23.06 -37.89
N LEU A 510 -25.98 -23.64 -38.95
CA LEU A 510 -25.95 -23.06 -40.29
C LEU A 510 -27.13 -23.54 -41.14
#